data_00da4998633ff7281b240bdba6e182e0
#
_entry.id   00da4998633ff7281b240bdba6e182e0
#
_cell.length_a   1.000
_cell.length_b   1.000
_cell.length_c   1.000
_cell.angle_alpha   90.00
_cell.angle_beta   90.00
_cell.angle_gamma   90.00
#
_symmetry.space_group_name_H-M   'P 1'
#
loop_
_entity.id
_entity.type
_entity.pdbx_description
1 polymer ?
#
loop_
_entity_poly.entity_id
_entity_poly.type
_entity_poly.pdbx_seq_one_letter_code
_entity_poly.pdbx_strand_id
1 'polypeptide(L)'
;MKKLATSMRSGIALYIILLVTWAFSGCAPKKGNVVEGVLLGNEGQGVQVELRKWVPGRTGQAGEFVALDATYSDMEGNFTLEPKENLVMDFYQLMVSKSTPMVLIMDSTMHIHVEATVPPGGFIVDAKVKGSSASQEASVYYSKAMPMQENMGMLRAAMQNAKDNQKRQEISDRSSQLKNDINDWSKSFIQDHKGSPSSLGPLEHLDVRSNQALFEGVLKSTKTDLENGSYHQALTAALAAETAKANPMNAKRAIQNGNGANAPRPKKNAKYGIGDEAPEIVMNDPDGKTRKLSDLRGKMVLIDFWASWCGPCRRENPTLVRAYDQYKSKGFEVFSVSLDKDVDRWTRAIEQDGLVWPNHVSDLAGWSNAAGRSYGVHSVPHAVLIDQEGTIVATHLRGSMLLAKLNELLP
;
A
#
# COMPACT_ATOMS: atom_id res chain seq x y z
N MET A 1 -85.57 36.17 -37.10
CA MET A 1 -86.12 35.63 -35.82
C MET A 1 -85.13 34.61 -35.25
N LYS A 2 -84.88 34.79 -34.02
CA LYS A 2 -84.18 33.89 -33.06
C LYS A 2 -82.69 33.65 -33.16
N LYS A 3 -82.03 34.32 -32.27
CA LYS A 3 -80.73 34.17 -31.68
C LYS A 3 -80.42 32.73 -31.21
N LEU A 4 -79.26 32.26 -31.42
CA LEU A 4 -78.65 31.25 -30.55
C LEU A 4 -77.26 31.72 -30.15
N ALA A 5 -77.10 31.97 -28.84
CA ALA A 5 -75.88 32.31 -28.19
C ALA A 5 -75.06 31.01 -27.98
N THR A 6 -73.82 31.03 -28.46
CA THR A 6 -72.89 29.97 -28.18
C THR A 6 -72.00 30.38 -27.00
N SER A 7 -72.17 29.68 -25.88
CA SER A 7 -71.43 29.79 -24.67
C SER A 7 -70.02 29.24 -24.90
N MET A 8 -69.01 30.09 -24.83
CA MET A 8 -67.60 29.67 -24.63
C MET A 8 -67.41 29.18 -23.21
N ARG A 9 -67.24 27.88 -23.03
CA ARG A 9 -66.70 27.29 -21.83
C ARG A 9 -65.18 27.30 -21.94
N SER A 10 -64.53 28.24 -21.21
CA SER A 10 -63.13 28.26 -20.89
C SER A 10 -62.78 27.09 -20.00
N GLY A 11 -62.13 26.07 -20.58
CA GLY A 11 -61.50 25.01 -19.82
C GLY A 11 -60.24 25.54 -19.14
N ILE A 12 -60.29 25.79 -17.88
CA ILE A 12 -59.14 26.03 -17.01
C ILE A 12 -58.47 24.68 -16.88
N ALA A 13 -57.38 24.47 -17.60
CA ALA A 13 -56.48 23.38 -17.36
C ALA A 13 -55.77 23.61 -16.03
N LEU A 14 -56.20 22.88 -15.01
CA LEU A 14 -55.57 22.84 -13.70
C LEU A 14 -54.21 22.10 -13.88
N TYR A 15 -53.13 22.83 -14.05
CA TYR A 15 -51.80 22.32 -13.86
C TYR A 15 -51.61 22.00 -12.39
N ILE A 16 -51.79 20.73 -12.03
CA ILE A 16 -51.34 20.22 -10.75
C ILE A 16 -49.81 20.21 -10.81
N ILE A 17 -49.21 21.28 -10.33
CA ILE A 17 -47.78 21.30 -9.95
C ILE A 17 -47.69 20.37 -8.75
N LEU A 18 -47.30 19.12 -9.00
CA LEU A 18 -46.78 18.22 -8.00
C LEU A 18 -45.48 18.85 -7.49
N LEU A 19 -45.60 19.74 -6.53
CA LEU A 19 -44.53 20.07 -5.61
C LEU A 19 -44.24 18.77 -4.85
N VAL A 20 -43.28 18.00 -5.40
CA VAL A 20 -42.57 17.03 -4.58
C VAL A 20 -41.81 17.84 -3.55
N THR A 21 -42.52 18.14 -2.47
CA THR A 21 -41.84 18.50 -1.24
C THR A 21 -41.03 17.29 -0.84
N TRP A 22 -39.75 17.32 -1.21
CA TRP A 22 -38.76 16.55 -0.51
C TRP A 22 -38.89 16.97 0.95
N ALA A 23 -39.66 16.18 1.70
CA ALA A 23 -39.62 16.21 3.13
C ALA A 23 -38.15 16.01 3.49
N PHE A 24 -37.48 17.10 3.83
CA PHE A 24 -36.33 17.04 4.69
C PHE A 24 -36.83 16.38 5.99
N SER A 25 -36.93 15.05 5.97
CA SER A 25 -36.89 14.31 7.21
C SER A 25 -35.65 14.78 7.90
N GLY A 26 -35.83 15.57 8.97
CA GLY A 26 -34.73 15.98 9.81
C GLY A 26 -33.96 14.72 10.20
N CYS A 27 -32.89 14.46 9.49
CA CYS A 27 -31.91 13.46 9.90
C CYS A 27 -31.43 13.95 11.26
N ALA A 28 -31.82 13.26 12.32
CA ALA A 28 -31.05 13.31 13.55
C ALA A 28 -29.59 13.19 13.15
N PRO A 29 -28.66 13.94 13.76
CA PRO A 29 -27.27 13.87 13.40
C PRO A 29 -26.90 12.38 13.44
N LYS A 30 -26.61 11.79 12.28
CA LYS A 30 -26.14 10.41 12.19
C LYS A 30 -24.94 10.36 13.13
N LYS A 31 -24.89 9.37 14.01
CA LYS A 31 -23.71 9.10 14.82
C LYS A 31 -22.50 9.17 13.92
N GLY A 32 -21.47 9.91 14.31
CA GLY A 32 -20.18 9.91 13.61
C GLY A 32 -19.67 8.48 13.39
N ASN A 33 -18.55 8.34 12.72
CA ASN A 33 -17.95 7.06 12.33
C ASN A 33 -18.63 6.38 11.12
N VAL A 34 -19.05 7.16 10.15
CA VAL A 34 -19.62 6.67 8.89
C VAL A 34 -18.83 7.22 7.73
N VAL A 35 -18.46 6.33 6.82
CA VAL A 35 -17.92 6.68 5.50
C VAL A 35 -18.87 6.15 4.45
N GLU A 36 -19.56 7.04 3.76
CA GLU A 36 -20.48 6.68 2.68
C GLU A 36 -20.11 7.42 1.40
N GLY A 37 -20.63 6.99 0.28
CA GLY A 37 -20.38 7.70 -0.97
C GLY A 37 -20.92 7.01 -2.19
N VAL A 38 -20.56 7.58 -3.35
CA VAL A 38 -20.91 7.05 -4.65
C VAL A 38 -19.65 6.96 -5.52
N LEU A 39 -19.46 5.79 -6.12
CA LEU A 39 -18.41 5.48 -7.08
C LEU A 39 -19.00 5.57 -8.49
N LEU A 40 -18.58 6.58 -9.24
CA LEU A 40 -19.05 6.84 -10.57
C LEU A 40 -18.28 6.01 -11.61
N GLY A 41 -18.95 5.66 -12.70
CA GLY A 41 -18.38 4.83 -13.77
C GLY A 41 -18.67 3.34 -13.56
N ASN A 42 -18.58 2.57 -14.65
CA ASN A 42 -18.92 1.14 -14.65
C ASN A 42 -18.04 0.29 -13.73
N GLU A 43 -16.81 0.72 -13.49
CA GLU A 43 -15.85 0.04 -12.60
C GLU A 43 -16.12 0.30 -11.10
N GLY A 44 -17.07 1.19 -10.79
CA GLY A 44 -17.48 1.50 -9.42
C GLY A 44 -18.65 0.66 -8.90
N GLN A 45 -19.25 -0.20 -9.74
CA GLN A 45 -20.43 -0.99 -9.43
C GLN A 45 -20.06 -2.39 -8.96
N GLY A 46 -20.68 -2.85 -7.86
CA GLY A 46 -20.46 -4.19 -7.32
C GLY A 46 -19.02 -4.47 -6.88
N VAL A 47 -18.25 -3.44 -6.55
CA VAL A 47 -16.85 -3.58 -6.18
C VAL A 47 -16.68 -3.49 -4.67
N GLN A 48 -15.66 -4.18 -4.17
CA GLN A 48 -15.31 -4.12 -2.76
C GLN A 48 -14.73 -2.75 -2.41
N VAL A 49 -15.25 -2.17 -1.31
CA VAL A 49 -14.78 -0.93 -0.70
C VAL A 49 -14.35 -1.24 0.72
N GLU A 50 -13.14 -0.87 1.09
CA GLU A 50 -12.59 -1.14 2.41
C GLU A 50 -12.04 0.15 3.03
N LEU A 51 -12.35 0.41 4.30
CA LEU A 51 -11.65 1.38 5.11
C LEU A 51 -10.53 0.69 5.87
N ARG A 52 -9.32 1.24 5.79
CA ARG A 52 -8.13 0.67 6.41
C ARG A 52 -7.42 1.69 7.27
N LYS A 53 -6.82 1.25 8.37
CA LYS A 53 -5.87 2.04 9.15
C LYS A 53 -4.44 1.50 9.00
N TRP A 54 -3.47 2.41 9.08
CA TRP A 54 -2.08 2.00 9.20
C TRP A 54 -1.78 1.64 10.65
N VAL A 55 -1.20 0.47 10.87
CA VAL A 55 -0.77 -0.01 12.16
C VAL A 55 0.75 -0.08 12.15
N PRO A 56 1.44 0.65 13.05
CA PRO A 56 2.89 0.57 13.15
C PRO A 56 3.31 -0.86 13.44
N GLY A 57 4.32 -1.34 12.71
CA GLY A 57 4.95 -2.60 13.03
C GLY A 57 5.62 -2.54 14.41
N ARG A 58 5.70 -3.68 15.09
CA ARG A 58 6.54 -3.78 16.31
C ARG A 58 7.99 -3.51 15.93
N THR A 59 8.81 -3.11 16.92
CA THR A 59 10.22 -2.75 16.70
C THR A 59 10.92 -3.67 15.72
N GLY A 60 11.32 -3.14 14.56
CA GLY A 60 11.96 -3.89 13.47
C GLY A 60 11.03 -4.50 12.43
N GLN A 61 9.73 -4.29 12.53
CA GLN A 61 8.73 -4.69 11.52
C GLN A 61 8.20 -3.45 10.79
N ALA A 62 7.93 -3.60 9.49
CA ALA A 62 7.19 -2.58 8.75
C ALA A 62 5.75 -2.51 9.26
N GLY A 63 5.16 -1.31 9.29
CA GLY A 63 3.74 -1.15 9.54
C GLY A 63 2.90 -1.78 8.42
N GLU A 64 1.65 -2.10 8.73
CA GLU A 64 0.70 -2.68 7.80
C GLU A 64 -0.64 -1.93 7.80
N PHE A 65 -1.38 -2.02 6.71
CA PHE A 65 -2.75 -1.52 6.64
C PHE A 65 -3.72 -2.63 7.02
N VAL A 66 -4.49 -2.40 8.08
CA VAL A 66 -5.50 -3.33 8.60
C VAL A 66 -6.89 -2.83 8.24
N ALA A 67 -7.73 -3.69 7.67
CA ALA A 67 -9.11 -3.35 7.37
C ALA A 67 -9.90 -3.14 8.67
N LEU A 68 -10.61 -2.02 8.74
CA LEU A 68 -11.52 -1.66 9.83
C LEU A 68 -12.95 -2.07 9.52
N ASP A 69 -13.33 -1.90 8.25
CA ASP A 69 -14.63 -2.29 7.72
C ASP A 69 -14.54 -2.49 6.21
N ALA A 70 -15.44 -3.30 5.66
CA ALA A 70 -15.51 -3.60 4.23
C ALA A 70 -16.95 -3.84 3.79
N THR A 71 -17.29 -3.34 2.61
CA THR A 71 -18.60 -3.51 1.98
C THR A 71 -18.43 -3.69 0.47
N TYR A 72 -19.54 -3.89 -0.24
CA TYR A 72 -19.60 -3.81 -1.70
C TYR A 72 -20.47 -2.63 -2.10
N SER A 73 -20.08 -1.91 -3.13
CA SER A 73 -20.96 -0.91 -3.75
C SER A 73 -22.15 -1.60 -4.42
N ASP A 74 -23.28 -0.91 -4.46
CA ASP A 74 -24.46 -1.36 -5.22
C ASP A 74 -24.30 -1.12 -6.74
N MET A 75 -25.37 -1.40 -7.49
CA MET A 75 -25.36 -1.24 -8.96
C MET A 75 -25.38 0.24 -9.40
N GLU A 76 -25.70 1.15 -8.51
CA GLU A 76 -25.62 2.60 -8.66
C GLU A 76 -24.27 3.15 -8.18
N GLY A 77 -23.41 2.31 -7.61
CA GLY A 77 -22.09 2.65 -7.09
C GLY A 77 -22.11 3.17 -5.64
N ASN A 78 -23.24 3.16 -4.95
CA ASN A 78 -23.31 3.63 -3.56
C ASN A 78 -22.69 2.60 -2.61
N PHE A 79 -22.04 3.10 -1.56
CA PHE A 79 -21.49 2.28 -0.50
C PHE A 79 -21.64 2.97 0.86
N THR A 80 -21.61 2.17 1.94
CA THR A 80 -21.57 2.66 3.31
C THR A 80 -20.68 1.76 4.15
N LEU A 81 -19.77 2.35 4.91
CA LEU A 81 -18.89 1.73 5.88
C LEU A 81 -19.17 2.30 7.25
N GLU A 82 -19.33 1.43 8.24
CA GLU A 82 -19.60 1.77 9.64
C GLU A 82 -18.61 1.05 10.56
N PRO A 83 -17.34 1.53 10.65
CA PRO A 83 -16.34 0.91 11.49
C PRO A 83 -16.83 0.78 12.94
N LYS A 84 -16.64 -0.39 13.53
CA LYS A 84 -17.09 -0.66 14.92
C LYS A 84 -16.14 -0.07 15.96
N GLU A 85 -14.89 0.18 15.58
CA GLU A 85 -13.89 0.77 16.45
C GLU A 85 -14.12 2.26 16.62
N ASN A 86 -13.75 2.80 17.79
CA ASN A 86 -13.69 4.24 17.99
C ASN A 86 -12.44 4.78 17.33
N LEU A 87 -12.59 5.52 16.24
CA LEU A 87 -11.46 6.05 15.46
C LEU A 87 -10.91 7.31 16.13
N VAL A 88 -9.60 7.37 16.28
CA VAL A 88 -8.89 8.60 16.62
C VAL A 88 -8.63 9.41 15.36
N MET A 89 -8.42 10.72 15.49
CA MET A 89 -8.00 11.54 14.36
C MET A 89 -6.68 11.03 13.80
N ASP A 90 -6.71 10.48 12.59
CA ASP A 90 -5.55 9.87 11.92
C ASP A 90 -5.77 9.77 10.41
N PHE A 91 -4.78 9.21 9.73
CA PHE A 91 -4.79 8.91 8.31
C PHE A 91 -5.33 7.49 8.07
N TYR A 92 -6.38 7.40 7.30
CA TYR A 92 -7.02 6.16 6.88
C TYR A 92 -6.93 6.01 5.36
N GLN A 93 -7.06 4.80 4.87
CA GLN A 93 -7.14 4.52 3.43
C GLN A 93 -8.52 3.99 3.07
N LEU A 94 -9.17 4.62 2.11
CA LEU A 94 -10.33 4.06 1.42
C LEU A 94 -9.84 3.35 0.16
N MET A 95 -9.94 2.03 0.17
CA MET A 95 -9.60 1.17 -0.96
C MET A 95 -10.85 0.83 -1.75
N VAL A 96 -10.80 0.98 -3.07
CA VAL A 96 -11.85 0.54 -3.98
C VAL A 96 -11.27 -0.56 -4.84
N SER A 97 -11.67 -1.81 -4.61
CA SER A 97 -11.13 -2.98 -5.31
C SER A 97 -9.59 -3.05 -5.23
N LYS A 98 -8.90 -3.02 -6.36
CA LYS A 98 -7.43 -3.00 -6.46
C LYS A 98 -6.88 -1.63 -6.85
N SER A 99 -7.68 -0.57 -6.70
CA SER A 99 -7.28 0.79 -7.05
C SER A 99 -6.20 1.36 -6.15
N THR A 100 -5.65 2.51 -6.55
CA THR A 100 -4.84 3.32 -5.65
C THR A 100 -5.70 3.81 -4.48
N PRO A 101 -5.24 3.68 -3.23
CA PRO A 101 -6.01 4.09 -2.07
C PRO A 101 -6.22 5.60 -2.06
N MET A 102 -7.41 6.03 -1.68
CA MET A 102 -7.68 7.40 -1.32
C MET A 102 -7.39 7.61 0.17
N VAL A 103 -6.73 8.71 0.51
CA VAL A 103 -6.43 9.07 1.89
C VAL A 103 -7.59 9.84 2.49
N LEU A 104 -8.08 9.37 3.63
CA LEU A 104 -9.04 10.06 4.48
C LEU A 104 -8.37 10.45 5.80
N ILE A 105 -8.65 11.66 6.29
CA ILE A 105 -8.19 12.17 7.58
C ILE A 105 -9.45 12.44 8.40
N MET A 106 -9.69 11.60 9.40
CA MET A 106 -10.96 11.57 10.13
C MET A 106 -10.83 10.98 11.51
N ASP A 107 -11.87 11.16 12.30
CA ASP A 107 -12.12 10.47 13.57
C ASP A 107 -13.58 9.96 13.66
N SER A 108 -13.91 9.33 14.78
CA SER A 108 -15.25 8.76 15.00
C SER A 108 -16.39 9.77 15.16
N THR A 109 -16.09 11.07 15.23
CA THR A 109 -17.11 12.13 15.29
C THR A 109 -17.57 12.56 13.90
N MET A 110 -16.82 12.20 12.86
CA MET A 110 -17.03 12.64 11.48
C MET A 110 -17.94 11.70 10.71
N HIS A 111 -18.73 12.28 9.83
CA HIS A 111 -19.48 11.61 8.78
C HIS A 111 -18.88 12.04 7.44
N ILE A 112 -18.19 11.11 6.78
CA ILE A 112 -17.48 11.36 5.54
C ILE A 112 -18.34 10.93 4.36
N HIS A 113 -18.54 11.83 3.41
CA HIS A 113 -19.16 11.51 2.13
C HIS A 113 -18.16 11.66 0.99
N VAL A 114 -18.01 10.60 0.19
CA VAL A 114 -17.08 10.51 -0.92
C VAL A 114 -17.83 10.39 -2.24
N GLU A 115 -17.52 11.25 -3.20
CA GLU A 115 -17.90 11.11 -4.59
C GLU A 115 -16.63 10.95 -5.42
N ALA A 116 -16.47 9.82 -6.12
CA ALA A 116 -15.23 9.53 -6.85
C ALA A 116 -15.52 8.79 -8.16
N THR A 117 -14.73 9.07 -9.19
CA THR A 117 -14.79 8.33 -10.45
C THR A 117 -13.78 7.19 -10.46
N VAL A 118 -14.25 5.99 -10.80
CA VAL A 118 -13.42 4.80 -10.96
C VAL A 118 -13.35 4.45 -12.44
N PRO A 119 -12.29 4.84 -13.16
CA PRO A 119 -12.16 4.55 -14.58
C PRO A 119 -11.69 3.10 -14.81
N PRO A 120 -11.78 2.60 -16.03
CA PRO A 120 -11.16 1.34 -16.43
C PRO A 120 -9.67 1.33 -16.05
N GLY A 121 -9.25 0.33 -15.26
CA GLY A 121 -7.90 0.26 -14.70
C GLY A 121 -7.82 0.53 -13.21
N GLY A 122 -8.93 0.98 -12.59
CA GLY A 122 -9.09 0.97 -11.13
C GLY A 122 -8.39 2.10 -10.36
N PHE A 123 -8.10 3.24 -10.99
CA PHE A 123 -7.59 4.41 -10.27
C PHE A 123 -8.74 5.33 -9.86
N ILE A 124 -8.73 5.77 -8.62
CA ILE A 124 -9.66 6.80 -8.15
C ILE A 124 -9.18 8.16 -8.67
N VAL A 125 -10.06 8.86 -9.40
CA VAL A 125 -9.81 10.21 -9.89
C VAL A 125 -10.95 11.13 -9.48
N ASP A 126 -10.70 12.44 -9.48
CA ASP A 126 -11.69 13.50 -9.23
C ASP A 126 -12.51 13.28 -7.94
N ALA A 127 -11.84 12.79 -6.88
CA ALA A 127 -12.50 12.54 -5.62
C ALA A 127 -12.89 13.84 -4.92
N LYS A 128 -14.19 13.95 -4.57
CA LYS A 128 -14.73 15.02 -3.71
C LYS A 128 -15.07 14.42 -2.35
N VAL A 129 -14.55 15.01 -1.30
CA VAL A 129 -14.74 14.56 0.06
C VAL A 129 -15.47 15.64 0.86
N LYS A 130 -16.60 15.28 1.50
CA LYS A 130 -17.32 16.15 2.42
C LYS A 130 -17.25 15.55 3.82
N GLY A 131 -17.37 16.40 4.85
CA GLY A 131 -17.31 15.98 6.25
C GLY A 131 -15.94 16.05 6.89
N SER A 132 -14.87 16.23 6.08
CA SER A 132 -13.50 16.49 6.55
C SER A 132 -12.78 17.39 5.55
N SER A 133 -12.46 18.62 5.97
CA SER A 133 -11.65 19.53 5.15
C SER A 133 -10.25 18.98 4.90
N ALA A 134 -9.65 18.37 5.92
CA ALA A 134 -8.34 17.75 5.81
C ALA A 134 -8.32 16.60 4.79
N SER A 135 -9.37 15.79 4.71
CA SER A 135 -9.51 14.75 3.67
C SER A 135 -9.66 15.34 2.26
N GLN A 136 -10.43 16.42 2.12
CA GLN A 136 -10.57 17.12 0.83
C GLN A 136 -9.23 17.72 0.37
N GLU A 137 -8.49 18.35 1.28
CA GLU A 137 -7.15 18.88 1.01
C GLU A 137 -6.17 17.76 0.63
N ALA A 138 -6.18 16.64 1.39
CA ALA A 138 -5.37 15.47 1.08
C ALA A 138 -5.71 14.90 -0.32
N SER A 139 -6.99 14.83 -0.68
CA SER A 139 -7.42 14.41 -2.02
C SER A 139 -6.79 15.28 -3.12
N VAL A 140 -6.77 16.60 -2.95
CA VAL A 140 -6.12 17.54 -3.87
C VAL A 140 -4.60 17.28 -3.95
N TYR A 141 -3.96 17.07 -2.79
CA TYR A 141 -2.53 16.78 -2.77
C TYR A 141 -2.20 15.51 -3.54
N TYR A 142 -2.84 14.41 -3.18
CA TYR A 142 -2.54 13.09 -3.72
C TYR A 142 -2.96 12.93 -5.19
N SER A 143 -3.99 13.63 -5.66
CA SER A 143 -4.37 13.64 -7.08
C SER A 143 -3.24 14.09 -7.99
N LYS A 144 -2.36 14.96 -7.52
CA LYS A 144 -1.17 15.44 -8.24
C LYS A 144 0.09 14.63 -7.90
N ALA A 145 0.27 14.25 -6.63
CA ALA A 145 1.47 13.55 -6.18
C ALA A 145 1.54 12.10 -6.69
N MET A 146 0.39 11.37 -6.72
CA MET A 146 0.35 9.96 -7.12
C MET A 146 0.80 9.72 -8.57
N PRO A 147 0.33 10.46 -9.60
CA PRO A 147 0.84 10.31 -10.96
C PRO A 147 2.34 10.61 -11.08
N MET A 148 2.85 11.55 -10.29
CA MET A 148 4.29 11.84 -10.26
C MET A 148 5.09 10.66 -9.69
N GLN A 149 4.58 10.01 -8.64
CA GLN A 149 5.22 8.82 -8.06
C GLN A 149 5.16 7.62 -8.99
N GLU A 150 4.05 7.40 -9.68
CA GLU A 150 3.93 6.36 -10.70
C GLU A 150 4.97 6.56 -11.81
N ASN A 151 5.10 7.79 -12.32
CA ASN A 151 6.14 8.16 -13.28
C ASN A 151 7.55 7.91 -12.73
N MET A 152 7.81 8.18 -11.47
CA MET A 152 9.09 7.85 -10.81
C MET A 152 9.33 6.34 -10.79
N GLY A 153 8.30 5.54 -10.54
CA GLY A 153 8.34 4.07 -10.63
C GLY A 153 8.71 3.60 -12.03
N MET A 154 8.06 4.17 -13.07
CA MET A 154 8.38 3.86 -14.47
C MET A 154 9.82 4.25 -14.85
N LEU A 155 10.30 5.40 -14.40
CA LEU A 155 11.69 5.83 -14.64
C LEU A 155 12.71 4.91 -13.96
N ARG A 156 12.40 4.42 -12.74
CA ARG A 156 13.23 3.40 -12.05
C ARG A 156 13.30 2.10 -12.84
N ALA A 157 12.16 1.62 -13.35
CA ALA A 157 12.11 0.42 -14.19
C ALA A 157 12.86 0.64 -15.53
N ALA A 158 12.69 1.80 -16.16
CA ALA A 158 13.41 2.16 -17.39
C ALA A 158 14.91 2.25 -17.16
N MET A 159 15.38 2.76 -16.02
CA MET A 159 16.80 2.82 -15.64
C MET A 159 17.43 1.43 -15.56
N GLN A 160 16.70 0.46 -15.00
CA GLN A 160 17.20 -0.94 -14.92
C GLN A 160 17.39 -1.56 -16.29
N ASN A 161 16.55 -1.19 -17.27
CA ASN A 161 16.57 -1.73 -18.62
C ASN A 161 17.46 -0.95 -19.62
N ALA A 162 17.99 0.21 -19.22
CA ALA A 162 18.80 1.04 -20.08
C ALA A 162 20.22 0.45 -20.25
N LYS A 163 20.54 0.02 -21.48
CA LYS A 163 21.84 -0.55 -21.84
C LYS A 163 22.86 0.52 -22.27
N ASP A 164 22.39 1.64 -22.71
CA ASP A 164 23.18 2.75 -23.24
C ASP A 164 23.35 3.86 -22.19
N ASN A 165 24.56 4.41 -22.10
CA ASN A 165 24.90 5.44 -21.12
C ASN A 165 24.15 6.76 -21.36
N GLN A 166 23.89 7.13 -22.61
CA GLN A 166 23.13 8.33 -22.94
C GLN A 166 21.70 8.18 -22.41
N LYS A 167 21.07 7.01 -22.66
CA LYS A 167 19.74 6.71 -22.15
C LYS A 167 19.65 6.70 -20.62
N ARG A 168 20.66 6.18 -19.95
CA ARG A 168 20.77 6.23 -18.48
C ARG A 168 20.85 7.66 -17.97
N GLN A 169 21.62 8.53 -18.64
CA GLN A 169 21.73 9.93 -18.27
C GLN A 169 20.39 10.65 -18.43
N GLU A 170 19.70 10.49 -19.56
CA GLU A 170 18.38 11.07 -19.81
C GLU A 170 17.36 10.66 -18.73
N ILE A 171 17.35 9.36 -18.35
CA ILE A 171 16.45 8.86 -17.30
C ILE A 171 16.82 9.43 -15.94
N SER A 172 18.13 9.55 -15.64
CA SER A 172 18.64 10.15 -14.41
C SER A 172 18.21 11.61 -14.26
N ASP A 173 18.39 12.40 -15.32
CA ASP A 173 18.03 13.81 -15.35
C ASP A 173 16.53 14.00 -15.17
N ARG A 174 15.71 13.19 -15.88
CA ARG A 174 14.25 13.21 -15.74
C ARG A 174 13.79 12.77 -14.35
N SER A 175 14.45 11.77 -13.76
CA SER A 175 14.16 11.34 -12.40
C SER A 175 14.48 12.41 -11.36
N SER A 176 15.60 13.13 -11.56
CA SER A 176 16.02 14.23 -10.71
C SER A 176 15.05 15.41 -10.79
N GLN A 177 14.63 15.76 -12.01
CA GLN A 177 13.62 16.80 -12.22
C GLN A 177 12.30 16.44 -11.54
N LEU A 178 11.79 15.23 -11.77
CA LEU A 178 10.52 14.78 -11.19
C LEU A 178 10.58 14.73 -9.65
N LYS A 179 11.73 14.34 -9.08
CA LYS A 179 11.94 14.41 -7.63
C LYS A 179 11.88 15.83 -7.10
N ASN A 180 12.44 16.80 -7.82
CA ASN A 180 12.36 18.21 -7.45
C ASN A 180 10.91 18.71 -7.55
N ASP A 181 10.18 18.35 -8.61
CA ASP A 181 8.77 18.72 -8.79
C ASP A 181 7.89 18.20 -7.64
N ILE A 182 8.11 16.94 -7.20
CA ILE A 182 7.42 16.37 -6.03
C ILE A 182 7.77 17.12 -4.76
N ASN A 183 9.05 17.43 -4.54
CA ASN A 183 9.51 18.16 -3.36
C ASN A 183 8.91 19.55 -3.31
N ASP A 184 8.91 20.28 -4.43
CA ASP A 184 8.40 21.65 -4.52
C ASP A 184 6.89 21.67 -4.34
N TRP A 185 6.17 20.71 -4.94
CA TRP A 185 4.74 20.55 -4.72
C TRP A 185 4.43 20.26 -3.25
N SER A 186 5.18 19.34 -2.60
CA SER A 186 5.01 19.00 -1.20
C SER A 186 5.22 20.20 -0.29
N LYS A 187 6.28 20.98 -0.51
CA LYS A 187 6.59 22.19 0.28
C LYS A 187 5.54 23.28 0.09
N SER A 188 5.13 23.54 -1.16
CA SER A 188 4.08 24.52 -1.45
C SER A 188 2.77 24.14 -0.75
N PHE A 189 2.36 22.86 -0.87
CA PHE A 189 1.15 22.37 -0.24
C PHE A 189 1.19 22.55 1.29
N ILE A 190 2.31 22.18 1.94
CA ILE A 190 2.49 22.36 3.39
C ILE A 190 2.36 23.85 3.79
N GLN A 191 2.92 24.76 2.99
CA GLN A 191 2.85 26.18 3.25
C GLN A 191 1.42 26.73 3.14
N ASP A 192 0.68 26.31 2.12
CA ASP A 192 -0.70 26.73 1.85
C ASP A 192 -1.69 26.17 2.86
N HIS A 193 -1.39 24.98 3.46
CA HIS A 193 -2.24 24.26 4.42
C HIS A 193 -1.62 24.18 5.82
N LYS A 194 -0.86 25.19 6.21
CA LYS A 194 -0.15 25.24 7.50
C LYS A 194 -1.11 25.10 8.68
N GLY A 195 -0.86 24.09 9.50
CA GLY A 195 -1.67 23.76 10.68
C GLY A 195 -2.84 22.79 10.40
N SER A 196 -3.16 22.55 9.12
CA SER A 196 -4.11 21.50 8.76
C SER A 196 -3.48 20.10 8.95
N PRO A 197 -4.23 19.08 9.43
CA PRO A 197 -3.80 17.70 9.44
C PRO A 197 -3.30 17.18 8.10
N SER A 198 -3.83 17.68 6.99
CA SER A 198 -3.43 17.31 5.62
C SER A 198 -1.96 17.61 5.31
N SER A 199 -1.35 18.58 6.01
CA SER A 199 0.06 18.96 5.82
C SER A 199 1.06 17.88 6.25
N LEU A 200 0.63 16.84 6.98
CA LEU A 200 1.48 15.71 7.34
C LEU A 200 1.77 14.78 6.15
N GLY A 201 0.79 14.53 5.29
CA GLY A 201 0.94 13.61 4.15
C GLY A 201 2.13 13.94 3.24
N PRO A 202 2.30 15.20 2.81
CA PRO A 202 3.42 15.61 1.98
C PRO A 202 4.81 15.36 2.56
N LEU A 203 4.95 15.23 3.89
CA LEU A 203 6.24 14.96 4.55
C LEU A 203 6.84 13.61 4.12
N GLU A 204 6.02 12.63 3.74
CA GLU A 204 6.50 11.30 3.28
C GLU A 204 7.38 11.37 2.03
N HIS A 205 7.23 12.45 1.23
CA HIS A 205 7.96 12.67 0.00
C HIS A 205 9.24 13.48 0.19
N LEU A 206 9.46 14.02 1.38
CA LEU A 206 10.59 14.88 1.70
C LEU A 206 11.67 14.13 2.48
N ASP A 207 12.90 14.40 2.16
CA ASP A 207 14.04 13.91 2.94
C ASP A 207 14.10 14.63 4.31
N VAL A 208 14.03 13.87 5.39
CA VAL A 208 13.97 14.39 6.77
C VAL A 208 15.19 15.26 7.10
N ARG A 209 16.41 14.85 6.69
CA ARG A 209 17.65 15.57 7.01
C ARG A 209 17.67 16.93 6.41
N SER A 210 17.26 17.01 5.12
CA SER A 210 17.28 18.26 4.37
C SER A 210 16.14 19.21 4.75
N ASN A 211 15.12 18.71 5.45
CA ASN A 211 13.89 19.44 5.78
C ASN A 211 13.52 19.40 7.27
N GLN A 212 14.48 19.19 8.17
CA GLN A 212 14.26 18.97 9.61
C GLN A 212 13.36 20.04 10.25
N ALA A 213 13.65 21.32 10.02
CA ALA A 213 12.85 22.43 10.55
C ALA A 213 11.40 22.43 10.04
N LEU A 214 11.18 21.99 8.79
CA LEU A 214 9.84 21.86 8.22
C LEU A 214 9.08 20.73 8.93
N PHE A 215 9.70 19.56 9.13
CA PHE A 215 9.10 18.46 9.88
C PHE A 215 8.72 18.88 11.30
N GLU A 216 9.64 19.52 12.03
CA GLU A 216 9.40 20.04 13.40
C GLU A 216 8.22 21.01 13.42
N GLY A 217 8.16 21.93 12.44
CA GLY A 217 7.11 22.92 12.33
C GLY A 217 5.74 22.30 12.07
N VAL A 218 5.65 21.35 11.14
CA VAL A 218 4.40 20.66 10.80
C VAL A 218 3.93 19.79 11.97
N LEU A 219 4.78 18.94 12.51
CA LEU A 219 4.45 18.06 13.65
C LEU A 219 3.99 18.87 14.87
N LYS A 220 4.61 20.01 15.13
CA LYS A 220 4.20 20.91 16.22
C LYS A 220 2.84 21.54 15.97
N SER A 221 2.57 21.98 14.75
CA SER A 221 1.31 22.67 14.41
C SER A 221 0.10 21.74 14.32
N THR A 222 0.32 20.45 14.06
CA THR A 222 -0.74 19.43 13.96
C THR A 222 -0.86 18.56 15.20
N LYS A 223 -0.05 18.79 16.22
CA LYS A 223 0.01 17.96 17.43
C LYS A 223 -1.33 17.86 18.15
N THR A 224 -2.04 18.97 18.31
CA THR A 224 -3.31 18.99 19.04
C THR A 224 -4.34 18.04 18.46
N ASP A 225 -4.39 17.95 17.13
CA ASP A 225 -5.40 17.16 16.42
C ASP A 225 -4.97 15.70 16.24
N LEU A 226 -3.66 15.45 16.07
CA LEU A 226 -3.13 14.17 15.58
C LEU A 226 -2.14 13.48 16.52
N GLU A 227 -1.87 13.99 17.74
CA GLU A 227 -0.85 13.40 18.63
C GLU A 227 -1.10 11.93 18.98
N ASN A 228 -2.38 11.51 18.99
CA ASN A 228 -2.78 10.12 19.23
C ASN A 228 -2.85 9.28 17.95
N GLY A 229 -2.69 9.89 16.79
CA GLY A 229 -2.69 9.23 15.50
C GLY A 229 -1.37 8.48 15.24
N SER A 230 -1.49 7.28 14.69
CA SER A 230 -0.34 6.42 14.40
C SER A 230 0.60 7.04 13.36
N TYR A 231 0.05 7.79 12.41
CA TYR A 231 0.83 8.45 11.35
C TYR A 231 1.69 9.60 11.91
N HIS A 232 1.11 10.46 12.76
CA HIS A 232 1.86 11.53 13.44
C HIS A 232 2.97 10.97 14.33
N GLN A 233 2.69 9.90 15.08
CA GLN A 233 3.68 9.24 15.94
C GLN A 233 4.82 8.64 15.13
N ALA A 234 4.54 8.03 13.98
CA ALA A 234 5.56 7.48 13.10
C ALA A 234 6.49 8.55 12.53
N LEU A 235 5.95 9.69 12.08
CA LEU A 235 6.76 10.82 11.58
C LEU A 235 7.59 11.45 12.71
N THR A 236 7.02 11.57 13.90
CA THR A 236 7.75 12.06 15.10
C THR A 236 8.93 11.14 15.43
N ALA A 237 8.73 9.83 15.40
CA ALA A 237 9.80 8.86 15.63
C ALA A 237 10.87 8.89 14.53
N ALA A 238 10.49 9.07 13.27
CA ALA A 238 11.41 9.21 12.15
C ALA A 238 12.30 10.46 12.29
N LEU A 239 11.71 11.60 12.65
CA LEU A 239 12.43 12.83 12.91
C LEU A 239 13.42 12.67 14.08
N ALA A 240 12.98 12.10 15.20
CA ALA A 240 13.83 11.85 16.36
C ALA A 240 15.02 10.93 16.03
N ALA A 241 14.80 9.89 15.23
CA ALA A 241 15.85 8.98 14.80
C ALA A 241 16.91 9.68 13.92
N GLU A 242 16.52 10.57 13.02
CA GLU A 242 17.46 11.33 12.19
C GLU A 242 18.21 12.40 12.99
N THR A 243 17.53 13.08 13.92
CA THR A 243 18.16 14.05 14.83
C THR A 243 19.21 13.38 15.74
N ALA A 244 18.93 12.17 16.23
CA ALA A 244 19.87 11.40 17.04
C ALA A 244 21.13 11.00 16.26
N LYS A 245 20.99 10.68 14.96
CA LYS A 245 22.15 10.39 14.07
C LYS A 245 23.02 11.62 13.83
N ALA A 246 22.41 12.80 13.73
CA ALA A 246 23.13 14.06 13.48
C ALA A 246 23.93 14.57 14.69
N ASN A 247 23.63 14.09 15.92
CA ASN A 247 24.29 14.55 17.13
C ASN A 247 24.90 13.38 17.96
N PRO A 248 26.09 12.88 17.55
CA PRO A 248 26.73 11.73 18.20
C PRO A 248 27.07 11.92 19.67
N MET A 249 27.15 13.18 20.19
CA MET A 249 27.39 13.46 21.60
C MET A 249 26.17 13.14 22.48
N ASN A 250 24.95 13.31 21.99
CA ASN A 250 23.75 12.94 22.73
C ASN A 250 23.56 11.42 22.82
N ALA A 251 24.02 10.68 21.82
CA ALA A 251 24.04 9.21 21.87
C ALA A 251 24.98 8.69 23.01
N LYS A 252 26.13 9.35 23.25
CA LYS A 252 27.05 9.00 24.37
C LYS A 252 26.46 9.35 25.74
N ARG A 253 25.70 10.45 25.83
CA ARG A 253 25.08 10.89 27.10
C ARG A 253 23.90 10.01 27.52
N ALA A 254 23.13 9.48 26.56
CA ALA A 254 22.07 8.52 26.84
C ALA A 254 22.62 7.16 27.33
N ILE A 255 23.82 6.78 26.89
CA ILE A 255 24.51 5.56 27.34
C ILE A 255 25.08 5.73 28.75
N GLN A 256 25.49 6.93 29.14
CA GLN A 256 26.05 7.20 30.47
C GLN A 256 25.01 7.37 31.58
N ASN A 257 23.76 7.68 31.26
CA ASN A 257 22.69 7.86 32.25
C ASN A 257 21.87 6.59 32.58
N GLY A 258 22.43 5.42 32.42
CA GLY A 258 22.11 4.20 33.17
C GLY A 258 20.69 3.63 33.14
N ASN A 259 19.77 4.07 32.25
CA ASN A 259 18.40 3.53 32.16
C ASN A 259 18.01 3.02 30.75
N GLY A 260 18.97 2.52 29.99
CA GLY A 260 18.77 2.02 28.63
C GLY A 260 19.32 0.62 28.40
N ALA A 261 19.19 -0.25 29.41
CA ALA A 261 19.43 -1.68 29.15
C ALA A 261 18.28 -2.23 28.35
N ASN A 262 18.58 -2.62 27.07
CA ASN A 262 17.73 -3.34 26.10
C ASN A 262 16.93 -2.53 25.04
N ALA A 263 17.52 -1.48 24.48
CA ALA A 263 17.17 -1.15 23.11
C ALA A 263 18.14 -1.91 22.17
N PRO A 264 17.68 -2.88 21.37
CA PRO A 264 18.55 -3.52 20.40
C PRO A 264 18.94 -2.45 19.36
N ARG A 265 20.25 -2.25 19.17
CA ARG A 265 20.79 -1.49 18.03
C ARG A 265 20.15 -2.05 16.77
N PRO A 266 19.73 -1.22 15.77
CA PRO A 266 19.37 -1.72 14.47
C PRO A 266 20.64 -2.39 13.91
N LYS A 267 20.67 -3.71 13.96
CA LYS A 267 21.61 -4.49 13.20
C LYS A 267 21.30 -4.17 11.73
N LYS A 268 22.31 -3.79 10.95
CA LYS A 268 22.30 -3.92 9.49
C LYS A 268 22.03 -5.40 9.19
N ASN A 269 20.81 -5.78 9.01
CA ASN A 269 20.38 -7.16 8.78
C ASN A 269 19.72 -7.32 7.41
N ALA A 270 20.44 -6.92 6.35
CA ALA A 270 20.51 -7.79 5.21
C ALA A 270 21.89 -8.44 5.29
N LYS A 271 21.92 -9.66 5.80
CA LYS A 271 23.18 -10.43 5.93
C LYS A 271 23.71 -10.79 4.55
N TYR A 272 22.88 -10.71 3.50
CA TYR A 272 23.17 -11.05 2.13
C TYR A 272 22.47 -10.05 1.19
N GLY A 273 23.16 -9.62 0.16
CA GLY A 273 22.70 -8.68 -0.86
C GLY A 273 22.98 -9.18 -2.27
N ILE A 274 22.64 -8.35 -3.27
CA ILE A 274 22.97 -8.65 -4.68
C ILE A 274 24.49 -8.76 -4.81
N GLY A 275 24.96 -9.87 -5.41
CA GLY A 275 26.36 -10.23 -5.58
C GLY A 275 26.90 -11.19 -4.52
N ASP A 276 26.17 -11.42 -3.43
CA ASP A 276 26.56 -12.40 -2.41
C ASP A 276 26.10 -13.81 -2.77
N GLU A 277 26.78 -14.83 -2.30
CA GLU A 277 26.31 -16.21 -2.39
C GLU A 277 25.10 -16.42 -1.48
N ALA A 278 24.04 -17.02 -2.02
CA ALA A 278 22.82 -17.33 -1.29
C ALA A 278 23.08 -18.38 -0.21
N PRO A 279 22.68 -18.15 1.05
CA PRO A 279 22.77 -19.14 2.10
C PRO A 279 22.09 -20.45 1.72
N GLU A 280 22.72 -21.56 2.05
CA GLU A 280 22.13 -22.90 1.85
C GLU A 280 20.82 -23.04 2.63
N ILE A 281 19.84 -23.68 1.99
CA ILE A 281 18.57 -24.05 2.60
C ILE A 281 18.45 -25.58 2.51
N VAL A 282 18.33 -26.23 3.67
CA VAL A 282 18.07 -27.67 3.78
C VAL A 282 16.85 -27.85 4.66
N MET A 283 15.72 -28.26 4.07
CA MET A 283 14.45 -28.46 4.77
C MET A 283 13.65 -29.60 4.13
N ASN A 284 12.61 -30.05 4.84
CA ASN A 284 11.74 -31.10 4.34
C ASN A 284 10.59 -30.53 3.52
N ASP A 285 10.21 -31.26 2.48
CA ASP A 285 8.96 -31.05 1.74
C ASP A 285 7.75 -31.60 2.52
N PRO A 286 6.50 -31.41 2.02
CA PRO A 286 5.30 -31.93 2.70
C PRO A 286 5.30 -33.45 2.96
N ASP A 287 6.00 -34.22 2.13
CA ASP A 287 6.12 -35.67 2.26
C ASP A 287 7.25 -36.10 3.19
N GLY A 288 7.95 -35.14 3.82
CA GLY A 288 9.08 -35.37 4.72
C GLY A 288 10.41 -35.62 4.01
N LYS A 289 10.50 -35.48 2.68
CA LYS A 289 11.73 -35.65 1.92
C LYS A 289 12.56 -34.37 2.03
N THR A 290 13.85 -34.53 2.35
CA THR A 290 14.78 -33.41 2.42
C THR A 290 15.06 -32.83 1.03
N ARG A 291 14.94 -31.50 0.88
CA ARG A 291 15.30 -30.71 -0.28
C ARG A 291 16.41 -29.73 0.07
N LYS A 292 17.32 -29.52 -0.86
CA LYS A 292 18.43 -28.58 -0.71
C LYS A 292 18.39 -27.52 -1.82
N LEU A 293 18.66 -26.29 -1.49
CA LEU A 293 18.76 -25.22 -2.49
C LEU A 293 19.91 -25.52 -3.48
N SER A 294 21.02 -26.07 -2.98
CA SER A 294 22.18 -26.45 -3.79
C SER A 294 21.89 -27.53 -4.83
N ASP A 295 20.82 -28.34 -4.67
CA ASP A 295 20.41 -29.33 -5.68
C ASP A 295 19.91 -28.67 -6.97
N LEU A 296 19.65 -27.37 -6.95
CA LEU A 296 19.18 -26.59 -8.09
C LEU A 296 20.29 -25.78 -8.79
N ARG A 297 21.56 -26.02 -8.47
CA ARG A 297 22.67 -25.39 -9.19
C ARG A 297 22.58 -25.66 -10.69
N GLY A 298 22.96 -24.69 -11.51
CA GLY A 298 22.75 -24.70 -12.95
C GLY A 298 21.40 -24.17 -13.42
N LYS A 299 20.52 -23.81 -12.47
CA LYS A 299 19.24 -23.17 -12.77
C LYS A 299 19.19 -21.76 -12.16
N MET A 300 18.41 -20.89 -12.77
CA MET A 300 17.98 -19.66 -12.15
C MET A 300 16.84 -19.96 -11.16
N VAL A 301 17.02 -19.65 -9.89
CA VAL A 301 16.06 -20.05 -8.85
C VAL A 301 15.48 -18.84 -8.15
N LEU A 302 14.15 -18.79 -8.07
CA LEU A 302 13.44 -17.86 -7.19
C LEU A 302 13.20 -18.55 -5.85
N ILE A 303 13.85 -18.07 -4.80
CA ILE A 303 13.56 -18.44 -3.43
C ILE A 303 12.40 -17.57 -2.98
N ASP A 304 11.23 -18.19 -2.74
CA ASP A 304 10.00 -17.51 -2.39
C ASP A 304 9.60 -17.85 -0.94
N PHE A 305 9.60 -16.85 -0.06
CA PHE A 305 9.15 -16.99 1.32
C PHE A 305 7.68 -16.56 1.41
N TRP A 306 6.83 -17.49 1.80
CA TRP A 306 5.39 -17.31 1.82
C TRP A 306 4.72 -18.05 2.99
N ALA A 307 3.37 -18.04 3.05
CA ALA A 307 2.60 -18.87 3.95
C ALA A 307 1.15 -19.02 3.47
N SER A 308 0.47 -20.08 3.88
CA SER A 308 -0.94 -20.32 3.56
C SER A 308 -1.89 -19.22 4.08
N TRP A 309 -1.56 -18.65 5.21
CA TRP A 309 -2.29 -17.54 5.85
C TRP A 309 -1.91 -16.16 5.29
N CYS A 310 -0.90 -16.07 4.43
CA CYS A 310 -0.44 -14.81 3.86
C CYS A 310 -1.31 -14.41 2.66
N GLY A 311 -2.34 -13.60 2.87
CA GLY A 311 -3.21 -13.13 1.80
C GLY A 311 -2.50 -12.46 0.62
N PRO A 312 -1.53 -11.54 0.84
CA PRO A 312 -0.72 -10.99 -0.25
C PRO A 312 0.06 -12.04 -1.04
N CYS A 313 0.63 -13.07 -0.37
CA CYS A 313 1.35 -14.16 -1.05
C CYS A 313 0.40 -14.94 -1.97
N ARG A 314 -0.79 -15.30 -1.45
CA ARG A 314 -1.82 -16.02 -2.20
C ARG A 314 -2.28 -15.26 -3.47
N ARG A 315 -2.32 -13.93 -3.41
CA ARG A 315 -2.61 -13.08 -4.59
C ARG A 315 -1.47 -13.04 -5.59
N GLU A 316 -0.23 -13.22 -5.15
CA GLU A 316 0.96 -13.23 -6.00
C GLU A 316 1.16 -14.58 -6.69
N ASN A 317 0.74 -15.68 -6.07
CA ASN A 317 0.92 -17.05 -6.55
C ASN A 317 0.50 -17.27 -8.01
N PRO A 318 -0.63 -16.73 -8.54
CA PRO A 318 -0.98 -16.87 -9.95
C PRO A 318 0.06 -16.25 -10.90
N THR A 319 0.75 -15.20 -10.49
CA THR A 319 1.84 -14.61 -11.28
C THR A 319 3.08 -15.51 -11.26
N LEU A 320 3.37 -16.10 -10.11
CA LEU A 320 4.48 -17.04 -9.96
C LEU A 320 4.26 -18.32 -10.78
N VAL A 321 3.02 -18.84 -10.79
CA VAL A 321 2.64 -19.98 -11.64
C VAL A 321 2.87 -19.66 -13.13
N ARG A 322 2.43 -18.49 -13.60
CA ARG A 322 2.69 -18.05 -14.99
C ARG A 322 4.17 -17.92 -15.29
N ALA A 323 4.95 -17.34 -14.37
CA ALA A 323 6.40 -17.22 -14.52
C ALA A 323 7.07 -18.60 -14.62
N TYR A 324 6.69 -19.53 -13.76
CA TYR A 324 7.19 -20.90 -13.79
C TYR A 324 6.86 -21.59 -15.10
N ASP A 325 5.60 -21.55 -15.54
CA ASP A 325 5.20 -22.17 -16.81
C ASP A 325 5.93 -21.61 -18.03
N GLN A 326 6.17 -20.30 -18.06
CA GLN A 326 6.83 -19.62 -19.16
C GLN A 326 8.34 -19.89 -19.22
N TYR A 327 9.01 -20.01 -18.06
CA TYR A 327 10.49 -20.02 -17.99
C TYR A 327 11.10 -21.35 -17.51
N LYS A 328 10.31 -22.32 -17.01
CA LYS A 328 10.84 -23.63 -16.55
C LYS A 328 11.66 -24.35 -17.63
N SER A 329 11.24 -24.31 -18.89
CA SER A 329 11.97 -24.90 -20.00
C SER A 329 13.26 -24.15 -20.36
N LYS A 330 13.42 -22.92 -19.87
CA LYS A 330 14.62 -22.10 -20.04
C LYS A 330 15.57 -22.16 -18.82
N GLY A 331 15.31 -23.08 -17.89
CA GLY A 331 16.15 -23.27 -16.71
C GLY A 331 15.73 -22.44 -15.48
N PHE A 332 14.51 -21.92 -15.44
CA PHE A 332 13.95 -21.28 -14.24
C PHE A 332 13.35 -22.33 -13.29
N GLU A 333 13.55 -22.12 -12.00
CA GLU A 333 12.99 -22.96 -10.94
C GLU A 333 12.50 -22.09 -9.78
N VAL A 334 11.58 -22.64 -8.99
CA VAL A 334 11.08 -22.00 -7.77
C VAL A 334 11.38 -22.89 -6.57
N PHE A 335 11.89 -22.28 -5.50
CA PHE A 335 12.14 -22.89 -4.22
C PHE A 335 11.33 -22.17 -3.15
N SER A 336 10.14 -22.69 -2.83
CA SER A 336 9.20 -22.04 -1.94
C SER A 336 9.39 -22.48 -0.49
N VAL A 337 9.72 -21.52 0.38
CA VAL A 337 9.90 -21.71 1.82
C VAL A 337 8.66 -21.24 2.55
N SER A 338 7.92 -22.16 3.16
CA SER A 338 6.72 -21.82 3.91
C SER A 338 7.02 -21.46 5.37
N LEU A 339 6.35 -20.40 5.85
CA LEU A 339 6.33 -19.97 7.25
C LEU A 339 5.07 -20.49 7.97
N ASP A 340 4.48 -21.58 7.50
CA ASP A 340 3.38 -22.22 8.18
C ASP A 340 3.84 -22.97 9.44
N LYS A 341 2.87 -23.26 10.32
CA LYS A 341 3.05 -24.14 11.50
C LYS A 341 2.24 -25.42 11.40
N ASP A 342 1.44 -25.52 10.34
CA ASP A 342 0.50 -26.61 10.13
C ASP A 342 0.67 -27.14 8.71
N VAL A 343 1.06 -28.40 8.60
CA VAL A 343 1.36 -29.02 7.31
C VAL A 343 0.11 -29.15 6.43
N ASP A 344 -1.05 -29.43 7.03
CA ASP A 344 -2.29 -29.63 6.26
C ASP A 344 -2.79 -28.32 5.65
N ARG A 345 -2.65 -27.19 6.37
CA ARG A 345 -2.97 -25.87 5.83
C ARG A 345 -2.03 -25.48 4.69
N TRP A 346 -0.76 -25.74 4.89
CA TRP A 346 0.28 -25.46 3.89
C TRP A 346 0.05 -26.27 2.62
N THR A 347 -0.14 -27.60 2.73
CA THR A 347 -0.37 -28.48 1.58
C THR A 347 -1.64 -28.13 0.83
N ARG A 348 -2.76 -27.87 1.54
CA ARG A 348 -3.99 -27.41 0.91
C ARG A 348 -3.79 -26.09 0.15
N ALA A 349 -2.97 -25.18 0.66
CA ALA A 349 -2.71 -23.92 -0.02
C ALA A 349 -1.88 -24.11 -1.29
N ILE A 350 -0.90 -25.04 -1.30
CA ILE A 350 -0.14 -25.44 -2.50
C ILE A 350 -1.11 -25.92 -3.59
N GLU A 351 -2.01 -26.82 -3.23
CA GLU A 351 -3.01 -27.38 -4.16
C GLU A 351 -3.98 -26.31 -4.68
N GLN A 352 -4.56 -25.52 -3.78
CA GLN A 352 -5.53 -24.47 -4.13
C GLN A 352 -4.97 -23.40 -5.06
N ASP A 353 -3.70 -23.04 -4.89
CA ASP A 353 -3.06 -22.02 -5.70
C ASP A 353 -2.36 -22.60 -6.95
N GLY A 354 -2.40 -23.92 -7.13
CA GLY A 354 -1.79 -24.59 -8.29
C GLY A 354 -0.28 -24.44 -8.36
N LEU A 355 0.43 -24.49 -7.22
CA LEU A 355 1.87 -24.32 -7.15
C LEU A 355 2.56 -25.64 -7.56
N VAL A 356 2.79 -25.81 -8.86
CA VAL A 356 3.14 -27.10 -9.50
C VAL A 356 4.62 -27.47 -9.44
N TRP A 357 5.52 -26.61 -8.96
CA TRP A 357 6.93 -26.94 -8.81
C TRP A 357 7.16 -27.84 -7.59
N PRO A 358 8.24 -28.67 -7.60
CA PRO A 358 8.41 -29.71 -6.57
C PRO A 358 9.14 -29.21 -5.30
N ASN A 359 9.68 -28.00 -5.31
CA ASN A 359 10.58 -27.54 -4.25
C ASN A 359 9.85 -26.68 -3.23
N HIS A 360 8.86 -27.28 -2.56
CA HIS A 360 8.19 -26.70 -1.41
C HIS A 360 8.81 -27.22 -0.13
N VAL A 361 9.24 -26.32 0.78
CA VAL A 361 9.91 -26.72 2.02
C VAL A 361 9.41 -25.91 3.23
N SER A 362 9.47 -26.52 4.40
CA SER A 362 9.18 -25.85 5.67
C SER A 362 9.80 -26.61 6.86
N ASP A 363 10.15 -25.90 7.92
CA ASP A 363 10.44 -26.46 9.23
C ASP A 363 9.25 -26.34 10.20
N LEU A 364 8.11 -25.86 9.72
CA LEU A 364 6.87 -25.62 10.47
C LEU A 364 7.06 -24.72 11.70
N ALA A 365 8.11 -23.90 11.71
CA ALA A 365 8.46 -23.04 12.84
C ALA A 365 7.85 -21.63 12.74
N GLY A 366 7.05 -21.33 11.73
CA GLY A 366 6.44 -20.01 11.50
C GLY A 366 7.51 -18.94 11.34
N TRP A 367 7.38 -17.82 12.02
CA TRP A 367 8.37 -16.75 12.01
C TRP A 367 9.75 -17.12 12.59
N SER A 368 9.85 -18.29 13.23
CA SER A 368 11.12 -18.88 13.68
C SER A 368 11.78 -19.76 12.65
N ASN A 369 11.24 -19.80 11.41
CA ASN A 369 11.79 -20.57 10.30
C ASN A 369 13.29 -20.28 10.11
N ALA A 370 14.10 -21.35 10.01
CA ALA A 370 15.56 -21.25 9.99
C ALA A 370 16.07 -20.52 8.74
N ALA A 371 15.49 -20.81 7.56
CA ALA A 371 15.85 -20.14 6.31
C ALA A 371 15.38 -18.67 6.34
N GLY A 372 14.17 -18.41 6.82
CA GLY A 372 13.66 -17.04 6.99
C GLY A 372 14.60 -16.17 7.84
N ARG A 373 15.11 -16.72 8.95
CA ARG A 373 16.11 -16.01 9.78
C ARG A 373 17.46 -15.84 9.10
N SER A 374 17.91 -16.85 8.38
CA SER A 374 19.19 -16.79 7.65
C SER A 374 19.18 -15.72 6.58
N TYR A 375 18.08 -15.59 5.85
CA TYR A 375 17.86 -14.59 4.80
C TYR A 375 17.40 -13.22 5.33
N GLY A 376 17.18 -13.08 6.65
CA GLY A 376 16.71 -11.84 7.24
C GLY A 376 15.27 -11.49 6.85
N VAL A 377 14.43 -12.50 6.63
CA VAL A 377 13.01 -12.33 6.25
C VAL A 377 12.21 -11.89 7.48
N HIS A 378 11.68 -10.68 7.43
CA HIS A 378 10.87 -10.08 8.49
C HIS A 378 9.40 -9.88 8.08
N SER A 379 9.10 -10.06 6.80
CA SER A 379 7.74 -9.99 6.26
C SER A 379 7.61 -10.92 5.05
N VAL A 380 6.40 -11.42 4.80
CA VAL A 380 6.05 -12.19 3.60
C VAL A 380 4.93 -11.47 2.83
N PRO A 381 4.94 -11.56 1.49
CA PRO A 381 5.86 -12.31 0.63
C PRO A 381 7.25 -11.69 0.59
N HIS A 382 8.29 -12.52 0.50
CA HIS A 382 9.67 -12.09 0.29
C HIS A 382 10.34 -13.00 -0.73
N ALA A 383 11.01 -12.43 -1.73
CA ALA A 383 11.59 -13.18 -2.82
C ALA A 383 13.05 -12.79 -3.06
N VAL A 384 13.87 -13.80 -3.33
CA VAL A 384 15.29 -13.67 -3.67
C VAL A 384 15.54 -14.49 -4.95
N LEU A 385 16.04 -13.85 -6.00
CA LEU A 385 16.40 -14.52 -7.25
C LEU A 385 17.91 -14.77 -7.25
N ILE A 386 18.30 -16.02 -7.50
CA ILE A 386 19.69 -16.42 -7.63
C ILE A 386 19.97 -16.95 -9.04
N ASP A 387 21.21 -16.78 -9.50
CA ASP A 387 21.68 -17.30 -10.77
C ASP A 387 22.07 -18.80 -10.69
N GLN A 388 22.63 -19.32 -11.77
CA GLN A 388 23.00 -20.72 -11.91
C GLN A 388 24.14 -21.12 -10.95
N GLU A 389 24.97 -20.18 -10.57
CA GLU A 389 26.09 -20.33 -9.62
C GLU A 389 25.60 -20.21 -8.16
N GLY A 390 24.39 -19.70 -7.93
CA GLY A 390 23.79 -19.49 -6.61
C GLY A 390 24.07 -18.11 -6.04
N THR A 391 24.49 -17.16 -6.87
CA THR A 391 24.68 -15.76 -6.49
C THR A 391 23.34 -15.02 -6.52
N ILE A 392 23.08 -14.17 -5.56
CA ILE A 392 21.89 -13.33 -5.50
C ILE A 392 21.95 -12.26 -6.59
N VAL A 393 21.03 -12.30 -7.55
CA VAL A 393 20.97 -11.34 -8.67
C VAL A 393 19.83 -10.32 -8.51
N ALA A 394 18.84 -10.61 -7.67
CA ALA A 394 17.79 -9.66 -7.33
C ALA A 394 17.05 -10.05 -6.05
N THR A 395 16.41 -9.08 -5.43
CA THR A 395 15.56 -9.29 -4.23
C THR A 395 14.23 -8.55 -4.39
N HIS A 396 13.20 -8.98 -3.65
CA HIS A 396 11.87 -8.34 -3.60
C HIS A 396 11.15 -8.27 -4.96
N LEU A 397 11.44 -9.20 -5.88
CA LEU A 397 10.76 -9.28 -7.17
C LEU A 397 9.32 -9.75 -7.01
N ARG A 398 8.37 -9.02 -7.62
CA ARG A 398 6.94 -9.35 -7.60
C ARG A 398 6.26 -8.93 -8.89
N GLY A 399 5.12 -9.58 -9.21
CA GLY A 399 4.26 -9.20 -10.33
C GLY A 399 5.02 -9.09 -11.63
N SER A 400 4.78 -8.01 -12.35
CA SER A 400 5.45 -7.71 -13.61
C SER A 400 6.97 -7.55 -13.50
N MET A 401 7.49 -7.16 -12.33
CA MET A 401 8.94 -7.03 -12.12
C MET A 401 9.66 -8.40 -12.17
N LEU A 402 9.03 -9.45 -11.63
CA LEU A 402 9.55 -10.80 -11.74
C LEU A 402 9.62 -11.24 -13.21
N LEU A 403 8.53 -11.08 -13.96
CA LEU A 403 8.46 -11.45 -15.36
C LEU A 403 9.47 -10.65 -16.22
N ALA A 404 9.58 -9.35 -15.98
CA ALA A 404 10.55 -8.50 -16.67
C ALA A 404 11.99 -8.95 -16.40
N LYS A 405 12.32 -9.28 -15.13
CA LYS A 405 13.66 -9.73 -14.76
C LYS A 405 13.98 -11.11 -15.32
N LEU A 406 13.02 -12.03 -15.35
CA LEU A 406 13.20 -13.34 -15.98
C LEU A 406 13.37 -13.20 -17.50
N ASN A 407 12.61 -12.33 -18.16
CA ASN A 407 12.78 -12.06 -19.59
C ASN A 407 14.14 -11.43 -19.93
N GLU A 408 14.72 -10.66 -19.02
CA GLU A 408 16.07 -10.10 -19.16
C GLU A 408 17.16 -11.19 -19.06
N LEU A 409 17.01 -12.11 -18.09
CA LEU A 409 18.06 -13.08 -17.74
C LEU A 409 17.91 -14.42 -18.47
N LEU A 410 16.71 -14.76 -18.94
CA LEU A 410 16.35 -15.99 -19.65
C LEU A 410 15.61 -15.65 -20.96
N PRO A 411 16.29 -15.06 -21.95
CA PRO A 411 15.68 -14.57 -23.18
C PRO A 411 15.05 -15.67 -24.04
#